data_fd2910f9146393606d1fc465d8342a9f
#
_entry.id   fd2910f9146393606d1fc465d8342a9f
#
_cell.length_a   1.000
_cell.length_b   1.000
_cell.length_c   1.000
_cell.angle_alpha   90.00
_cell.angle_beta   90.00
_cell.angle_gamma   90.00
#
_symmetry.space_group_name_H-M   'P 1'
#
loop_
_entity.id
_entity.type
_entity.pdbx_description
1 polymer ?
#
loop_
_entity_poly.entity_id
_entity_poly.type
_entity_poly.pdbx_seq_one_letter_code
_entity_poly.pdbx_strand_id
1 'polypeptide(L)'
;MFFGALALKACLFACVLAGAALITLQMLGVRVPLSHRMFELFERKTAEMPGKGALLFVVGTFFLACFSPSLEFTLAVIGILGFGDGFATIVGVNGMHPLPFNKKKSWEGTLAFFAAGFASSAFFVGVPQALTYTILLGLVEAADSPADDNLLIPLTAIILKGFGV
;
A
#
# COMPACT_ATOMS: atom_id res chain seq x y z
N MET A 1 -0.26 20.38 13.87
CA MET A 1 -0.47 19.73 12.56
C MET A 1 0.76 19.79 11.64
N PHE A 2 1.35 20.96 11.40
CA PHE A 2 2.51 21.14 10.49
C PHE A 2 3.71 20.24 10.86
N PHE A 3 4.08 20.17 12.13
CA PHE A 3 5.20 19.31 12.60
C PHE A 3 4.94 17.81 12.36
N GLY A 4 3.71 17.36 12.50
CA GLY A 4 3.38 15.94 12.24
C GLY A 4 3.53 15.54 10.78
N ALA A 5 3.08 16.40 9.85
CA ALA A 5 3.20 16.16 8.43
C ALA A 5 4.68 16.18 7.98
N LEU A 6 5.48 17.11 8.51
CA LEU A 6 6.92 17.17 8.22
C LEU A 6 7.67 15.95 8.77
N ALA A 7 7.36 15.55 10.01
CA ALA A 7 7.94 14.36 10.62
C ALA A 7 7.61 13.08 9.83
N LEU A 8 6.37 12.93 9.38
CA LEU A 8 5.95 11.82 8.54
C LEU A 8 6.74 11.77 7.22
N LYS A 9 6.87 12.91 6.51
CA LYS A 9 7.64 13.00 5.28
C LYS A 9 9.11 12.64 5.49
N ALA A 10 9.72 13.16 6.54
CA ALA A 10 11.11 12.87 6.87
C ALA A 10 11.34 11.39 7.22
N CYS A 11 10.42 10.80 7.99
CA CYS A 11 10.47 9.39 8.34
C CYS A 11 10.32 8.50 7.09
N LEU A 12 9.33 8.77 6.24
CA LEU A 12 9.11 8.02 4.99
C LEU A 12 10.31 8.16 4.04
N PHE A 13 10.88 9.35 3.92
CA PHE A 13 12.08 9.56 3.11
C PHE A 13 13.28 8.76 3.64
N ALA A 14 13.50 8.75 4.95
CA ALA A 14 14.54 7.93 5.57
C ALA A 14 14.29 6.42 5.32
N CYS A 15 13.04 5.97 5.37
CA CYS A 15 12.67 4.59 5.05
C CYS A 15 12.92 4.25 3.57
N VAL A 16 12.64 5.18 2.63
CA VAL A 16 12.98 4.98 1.20
C VAL A 16 14.48 4.80 1.03
N LEU A 17 15.30 5.67 1.63
CA LEU A 17 16.76 5.57 1.54
C LEU A 17 17.28 4.27 2.16
N ALA A 18 16.80 3.92 3.35
CA ALA A 18 17.18 2.69 4.03
C ALA A 18 16.75 1.44 3.23
N GLY A 19 15.53 1.41 2.71
CA GLY A 19 15.03 0.31 1.88
C GLY A 19 15.85 0.15 0.59
N ALA A 20 16.12 1.25 -0.11
CA ALA A 20 16.94 1.23 -1.31
C ALA A 20 18.39 0.77 -1.01
N ALA A 21 18.99 1.23 0.09
CA ALA A 21 20.32 0.80 0.51
C ALA A 21 20.34 -0.71 0.86
N LEU A 22 19.35 -1.21 1.60
CA LEU A 22 19.27 -2.63 1.95
C LEU A 22 19.12 -3.52 0.72
N ILE A 23 18.27 -3.14 -0.23
CA ILE A 23 18.10 -3.88 -1.49
C ILE A 23 19.40 -3.86 -2.30
N THR A 24 20.06 -2.71 -2.41
CA THR A 24 21.33 -2.59 -3.13
C THR A 24 22.42 -3.47 -2.51
N LEU A 25 22.55 -3.46 -1.18
CA LEU A 25 23.50 -4.32 -0.46
C LEU A 25 23.23 -5.79 -0.74
N GLN A 26 21.97 -6.20 -0.73
CA GLN A 26 21.58 -7.58 -1.00
C GLN A 26 21.84 -7.99 -2.45
N MET A 27 21.61 -7.10 -3.42
CA MET A 27 21.97 -7.32 -4.82
C MET A 27 23.49 -7.44 -5.03
N LEU A 28 24.29 -6.75 -4.22
CA LEU A 28 25.75 -6.89 -4.18
C LEU A 28 26.25 -8.12 -3.41
N GLY A 29 25.34 -9.00 -2.95
CA GLY A 29 25.68 -10.22 -2.22
C GLY A 29 25.99 -10.03 -0.74
N VAL A 30 25.81 -8.82 -0.20
CA VAL A 30 26.00 -8.54 1.23
C VAL A 30 24.75 -8.99 1.99
N ARG A 31 24.87 -10.06 2.77
CA ARG A 31 23.75 -10.57 3.57
C ARG A 31 23.64 -9.79 4.89
N VAL A 32 22.61 -8.96 5.01
CA VAL A 32 22.22 -8.36 6.28
C VAL A 32 21.25 -9.34 6.97
N PRO A 33 21.63 -9.95 8.11
CA PRO A 33 20.90 -11.11 8.65
C PRO A 33 19.41 -10.87 8.87
N LEU A 34 19.04 -9.67 9.36
CA LEU A 34 17.65 -9.33 9.67
C LEU A 34 16.81 -9.14 8.39
N SER A 35 17.31 -8.39 7.41
CA SER A 35 16.59 -8.14 6.15
C SER A 35 16.47 -9.42 5.32
N HIS A 36 17.53 -10.24 5.29
CA HIS A 36 17.51 -11.51 4.57
C HIS A 36 16.42 -12.44 5.12
N ARG A 37 16.31 -12.57 6.45
CA ARG A 37 15.27 -13.37 7.09
C ARG A 37 13.86 -12.84 6.85
N MET A 38 13.69 -11.51 6.85
CA MET A 38 12.40 -10.90 6.55
C MET A 38 11.99 -11.15 5.10
N PHE A 39 12.90 -11.01 4.14
CA PHE A 39 12.61 -11.29 2.74
C PHE A 39 12.28 -12.76 2.52
N GLU A 40 12.99 -13.70 3.13
CA GLU A 40 12.67 -15.13 3.05
C GLU A 40 11.27 -15.47 3.61
N LEU A 41 10.83 -14.77 4.65
CA LEU A 41 9.54 -15.05 5.31
C LEU A 41 8.34 -14.38 4.62
N PHE A 42 8.52 -13.16 4.11
CA PHE A 42 7.40 -12.32 3.65
C PHE A 42 7.35 -12.15 2.13
N GLU A 43 8.41 -12.52 1.41
CA GLU A 43 8.45 -12.30 -0.03
C GLU A 43 7.96 -13.53 -0.80
N ARG A 44 7.23 -13.28 -1.88
CA ARG A 44 6.85 -14.35 -2.81
C ARG A 44 8.10 -14.91 -3.48
N LYS A 45 8.22 -16.24 -3.55
CA LYS A 45 9.35 -16.94 -4.17
C LYS A 45 9.61 -16.60 -5.66
N THR A 46 8.65 -15.91 -6.28
CA THR A 46 8.70 -15.47 -7.68
C THR A 46 9.10 -14.00 -7.84
N ALA A 47 9.48 -13.31 -6.76
CA ALA A 47 9.86 -11.92 -6.84
C ALA A 47 11.20 -11.75 -7.57
N GLU A 48 11.19 -10.93 -8.62
CA GLU A 48 12.41 -10.63 -9.42
C GLU A 48 13.46 -9.85 -8.63
N MET A 49 13.01 -9.09 -7.61
CA MET A 49 13.88 -8.24 -6.79
C MET A 49 13.43 -8.32 -5.32
N PRO A 50 14.34 -8.70 -4.40
CA PRO A 50 14.01 -8.80 -2.99
C PRO A 50 13.56 -7.45 -2.41
N GLY A 51 12.43 -7.46 -1.67
CA GLY A 51 11.87 -6.27 -1.03
C GLY A 51 11.18 -5.28 -1.96
N LYS A 52 10.93 -5.63 -3.23
CA LYS A 52 10.26 -4.77 -4.22
C LYS A 52 8.94 -4.20 -3.69
N GLY A 53 8.05 -5.07 -3.17
CA GLY A 53 6.75 -4.65 -2.66
C GLY A 53 6.88 -3.67 -1.48
N ALA A 54 7.75 -3.97 -0.52
CA ALA A 54 7.99 -3.09 0.62
C ALA A 54 8.57 -1.73 0.20
N LEU A 55 9.53 -1.72 -0.74
CA LEU A 55 10.07 -0.47 -1.27
C LEU A 55 8.99 0.35 -1.98
N LEU A 56 8.18 -0.27 -2.83
CA LEU A 56 7.11 0.42 -3.55
C LEU A 56 6.03 0.95 -2.60
N PHE A 57 5.72 0.23 -1.52
CA PHE A 57 4.84 0.72 -0.46
C PHE A 57 5.38 2.01 0.16
N VAL A 58 6.65 2.04 0.55
CA VAL A 58 7.25 3.21 1.19
C VAL A 58 7.40 4.38 0.20
N VAL A 59 7.78 4.09 -1.06
CA VAL A 59 7.85 5.10 -2.12
C VAL A 59 6.46 5.68 -2.41
N GLY A 60 5.44 4.84 -2.60
CA GLY A 60 4.08 5.28 -2.87
C GLY A 60 3.52 6.15 -1.73
N THR A 61 3.71 5.72 -0.48
CA THR A 61 3.28 6.49 0.70
C THR A 61 4.08 7.78 0.89
N PHE A 62 5.36 7.82 0.52
CA PHE A 62 6.15 9.04 0.52
C PHE A 62 5.64 10.06 -0.51
N PHE A 63 5.36 9.62 -1.75
CA PHE A 63 4.73 10.48 -2.75
C PHE A 63 3.37 10.99 -2.27
N LEU A 64 2.53 10.10 -1.74
CA LEU A 64 1.25 10.47 -1.16
C LEU A 64 1.44 11.57 -0.10
N ALA A 65 2.37 11.41 0.85
CA ALA A 65 2.62 12.40 1.89
C ALA A 65 3.13 13.74 1.33
N CYS A 66 3.90 13.73 0.24
CA CYS A 66 4.41 14.95 -0.39
C CYS A 66 3.32 15.74 -1.11
N PHE A 67 2.42 15.07 -1.82
CA PHE A 67 1.40 15.67 -2.67
C PHE A 67 0.02 15.76 -2.05
N SER A 68 -0.15 15.20 -0.85
CA SER A 68 -1.43 15.23 -0.13
C SER A 68 -1.70 16.61 0.48
N PRO A 69 -2.96 17.07 0.47
CA PRO A 69 -3.37 18.35 1.07
C PRO A 69 -3.41 18.29 2.60
N SER A 70 -3.60 17.12 3.20
CA SER A 70 -3.73 16.98 4.65
C SER A 70 -3.13 15.69 5.19
N LEU A 71 -2.75 15.73 6.48
CA LEU A 71 -2.23 14.57 7.19
C LEU A 71 -3.29 13.47 7.34
N GLU A 72 -4.52 13.86 7.62
CA GLU A 72 -5.66 12.95 7.82
C GLU A 72 -5.93 12.13 6.57
N PHE A 73 -5.94 12.77 5.40
CA PHE A 73 -6.09 12.09 4.13
C PHE A 73 -4.92 11.13 3.87
N THR A 74 -3.69 11.59 4.12
CA THR A 74 -2.50 10.73 3.99
C THR A 74 -2.61 9.47 4.84
N LEU A 75 -2.96 9.63 6.12
CA LEU A 75 -3.10 8.51 7.05
C LEU A 75 -4.26 7.59 6.68
N ALA A 76 -5.37 8.13 6.19
CA ALA A 76 -6.50 7.35 5.69
C ALA A 76 -6.08 6.45 4.52
N VAL A 77 -5.38 6.98 3.52
CA VAL A 77 -4.93 6.20 2.37
C VAL A 77 -3.84 5.19 2.75
N ILE A 78 -2.92 5.54 3.66
CA ILE A 78 -1.96 4.57 4.22
C ILE A 78 -2.69 3.44 4.95
N GLY A 79 -3.74 3.76 5.68
CA GLY A 79 -4.61 2.78 6.34
C GLY A 79 -5.30 1.85 5.35
N ILE A 80 -5.88 2.41 4.28
CA ILE A 80 -6.52 1.62 3.21
C ILE A 80 -5.49 0.69 2.56
N LEU A 81 -4.32 1.20 2.19
CA LEU A 81 -3.27 0.42 1.56
C LEU A 81 -2.71 -0.65 2.51
N GLY A 82 -2.32 -0.29 3.73
CA GLY A 82 -1.69 -1.22 4.67
C GLY A 82 -2.64 -2.29 5.19
N PHE A 83 -3.81 -1.88 5.71
CA PHE A 83 -4.79 -2.84 6.24
C PHE A 83 -5.67 -3.43 5.14
N GLY A 84 -6.14 -2.62 4.18
CA GLY A 84 -6.99 -3.11 3.09
C GLY A 84 -6.28 -4.18 2.27
N ASP A 85 -5.12 -3.86 1.68
CA ASP A 85 -4.35 -4.82 0.87
C ASP A 85 -3.78 -5.98 1.70
N GLY A 86 -3.33 -5.71 2.94
CA GLY A 86 -2.88 -6.76 3.85
C GLY A 86 -3.96 -7.81 4.13
N PHE A 87 -5.17 -7.39 4.50
CA PHE A 87 -6.29 -8.30 4.72
C PHE A 87 -6.81 -8.93 3.42
N ALA A 88 -6.81 -8.19 2.31
CA ALA A 88 -7.13 -8.75 0.99
C ALA A 88 -6.21 -9.92 0.65
N THR A 89 -4.93 -9.79 0.91
CA THR A 89 -3.94 -10.84 0.67
C THR A 89 -4.16 -12.04 1.60
N ILE A 90 -4.32 -11.81 2.92
CA ILE A 90 -4.51 -12.89 3.90
C ILE A 90 -5.77 -13.71 3.60
N VAL A 91 -6.89 -13.03 3.33
CA VAL A 91 -8.17 -13.68 3.06
C VAL A 91 -8.20 -14.24 1.63
N GLY A 92 -7.68 -13.48 0.67
CA GLY A 92 -7.69 -13.81 -0.75
C GLY A 92 -6.90 -15.06 -1.12
N VAL A 93 -5.81 -15.37 -0.39
CA VAL A 93 -5.03 -16.61 -0.58
C VAL A 93 -5.88 -17.86 -0.38
N ASN A 94 -6.86 -17.82 0.51
CA ASN A 94 -7.80 -18.91 0.77
C ASN A 94 -9.16 -18.72 0.06
N GLY A 95 -9.30 -17.68 -0.78
CA GLY A 95 -10.53 -17.37 -1.50
C GLY A 95 -10.83 -18.43 -2.57
N MET A 96 -12.08 -18.87 -2.62
CA MET A 96 -12.54 -19.88 -3.57
C MET A 96 -13.20 -19.29 -4.82
N HIS A 97 -13.54 -18.00 -4.80
CA HIS A 97 -14.25 -17.33 -5.89
C HIS A 97 -13.37 -16.29 -6.56
N PRO A 98 -12.63 -16.64 -7.61
CA PRO A 98 -11.79 -15.68 -8.33
C PRO A 98 -12.64 -14.60 -9.01
N LEU A 99 -12.11 -13.38 -9.11
CA LEU A 99 -12.78 -12.31 -9.85
C LEU A 99 -12.83 -12.66 -11.35
N PRO A 100 -13.93 -12.36 -12.04
CA PRO A 100 -14.12 -12.74 -13.45
C PRO A 100 -13.12 -12.04 -14.39
N PHE A 101 -12.68 -10.84 -14.03
CA PHE A 101 -11.77 -10.00 -14.81
C PHE A 101 -10.32 -10.04 -14.30
N ASN A 102 -10.08 -10.55 -13.08
CA ASN A 102 -8.74 -10.70 -12.50
C ASN A 102 -8.66 -12.00 -11.68
N LYS A 103 -8.24 -13.07 -12.34
CA LYS A 103 -8.15 -14.40 -11.72
C LYS A 103 -7.08 -14.53 -10.63
N LYS A 104 -6.22 -13.52 -10.46
CA LYS A 104 -5.22 -13.48 -9.38
C LYS A 104 -5.82 -12.99 -8.05
N LYS A 105 -7.02 -12.40 -8.10
CA LYS A 105 -7.76 -11.84 -6.96
C LYS A 105 -9.05 -12.63 -6.75
N SER A 106 -9.59 -12.58 -5.53
CA SER A 106 -10.85 -13.26 -5.16
C SER A 106 -11.87 -12.29 -4.59
N TRP A 107 -13.15 -12.63 -4.68
CA TRP A 107 -14.23 -11.87 -4.07
C TRP A 107 -14.05 -11.72 -2.55
N GLU A 108 -13.62 -12.79 -1.89
CA GLU A 108 -13.35 -12.80 -0.45
C GLU A 108 -12.24 -11.82 -0.08
N GLY A 109 -11.15 -11.80 -0.86
CA GLY A 109 -10.06 -10.85 -0.68
C GLY A 109 -10.51 -9.41 -0.90
N THR A 110 -11.27 -9.16 -1.97
CA THR A 110 -11.79 -7.81 -2.27
C THR A 110 -12.76 -7.33 -1.18
N LEU A 111 -13.62 -8.18 -0.65
CA LEU A 111 -14.50 -7.84 0.48
C LEU A 111 -13.70 -7.53 1.75
N ALA A 112 -12.64 -8.30 2.01
CA ALA A 112 -11.73 -8.03 3.12
C ALA A 112 -11.00 -6.69 2.96
N PHE A 113 -10.59 -6.33 1.73
CA PHE A 113 -10.05 -5.01 1.42
C PHE A 113 -11.03 -3.90 1.81
N PHE A 114 -12.29 -4.01 1.35
CA PHE A 114 -13.30 -3.00 1.66
C PHE A 114 -13.56 -2.88 3.16
N ALA A 115 -13.69 -3.99 3.87
CA ALA A 115 -13.97 -3.96 5.30
C ALA A 115 -12.80 -3.36 6.11
N ALA A 116 -11.59 -3.83 5.87
CA ALA A 116 -10.41 -3.37 6.60
C ALA A 116 -9.98 -1.95 6.20
N GLY A 117 -10.03 -1.63 4.91
CA GLY A 117 -9.72 -0.30 4.40
C GLY A 117 -10.69 0.75 4.91
N PHE A 118 -12.00 0.47 4.91
CA PHE A 118 -13.02 1.35 5.48
C PHE A 118 -12.79 1.56 6.98
N ALA A 119 -12.66 0.47 7.74
CA ALA A 119 -12.48 0.56 9.19
C ALA A 119 -11.26 1.39 9.56
N SER A 120 -10.12 1.19 8.88
CA SER A 120 -8.88 1.93 9.14
C SER A 120 -8.95 3.40 8.75
N SER A 121 -9.59 3.75 7.62
CA SER A 121 -9.63 5.12 7.10
C SER A 121 -10.69 5.99 7.79
N ALA A 122 -11.77 5.39 8.27
CA ALA A 122 -12.88 6.13 8.91
C ALA A 122 -12.45 6.93 10.15
N PHE A 123 -11.40 6.50 10.85
CA PHE A 123 -10.82 7.23 11.99
C PHE A 123 -10.22 8.58 11.59
N PHE A 124 -9.77 8.74 10.37
CA PHE A 124 -9.03 9.92 9.92
C PHE A 124 -9.88 10.90 9.14
N VAL A 125 -10.77 10.41 8.27
CA VAL A 125 -11.52 11.27 7.34
C VAL A 125 -13.04 11.23 7.54
N GLY A 126 -13.52 10.44 8.50
CA GLY A 126 -14.94 10.22 8.74
C GLY A 126 -15.60 9.26 7.73
N VAL A 127 -16.81 8.81 8.09
CA VAL A 127 -17.51 7.72 7.40
C VAL A 127 -17.76 7.97 5.91
N PRO A 128 -18.30 9.11 5.45
CA PRO A 128 -18.62 9.31 4.04
C PRO A 128 -17.37 9.29 3.14
N GLN A 129 -16.32 10.00 3.57
CA GLN A 129 -15.07 10.06 2.80
C GLN A 129 -14.32 8.73 2.82
N ALA A 130 -14.28 8.06 3.97
CA ALA A 130 -13.69 6.72 4.08
C ALA A 130 -14.35 5.73 3.13
N LEU A 131 -15.69 5.73 3.05
CA LEU A 131 -16.43 4.88 2.13
C LEU A 131 -16.07 5.18 0.67
N THR A 132 -16.07 6.46 0.29
CA THR A 132 -15.71 6.89 -1.07
C THR A 132 -14.30 6.44 -1.46
N TYR A 133 -13.30 6.75 -0.61
CA TYR A 133 -11.91 6.39 -0.91
C TYR A 133 -11.71 4.88 -0.93
N THR A 134 -12.30 4.16 0.01
CA THR A 134 -12.15 2.70 0.05
C THR A 134 -12.77 2.04 -1.17
N ILE A 135 -13.94 2.50 -1.64
CA ILE A 135 -14.56 1.97 -2.86
C ILE A 135 -13.68 2.26 -4.07
N LEU A 136 -13.28 3.52 -4.27
CA LEU A 136 -12.50 3.90 -5.46
C LEU A 136 -11.14 3.20 -5.50
N LEU A 137 -10.43 3.17 -4.38
CA LEU A 137 -9.12 2.52 -4.30
C LEU A 137 -9.22 0.99 -4.33
N GLY A 138 -10.30 0.42 -3.79
CA GLY A 138 -10.57 -1.00 -3.88
C GLY A 138 -10.91 -1.48 -5.30
N LEU A 139 -11.55 -0.63 -6.12
CA LEU A 139 -11.72 -0.91 -7.53
C LEU A 139 -10.38 -0.94 -8.28
N VAL A 140 -9.45 -0.06 -7.90
CA VAL A 140 -8.09 -0.05 -8.45
C VAL A 140 -7.32 -1.30 -8.04
N GLU A 141 -7.43 -1.72 -6.76
CA GLU A 141 -6.83 -2.95 -6.25
C GLU A 141 -7.37 -4.20 -6.96
N ALA A 142 -8.68 -4.27 -7.20
CA ALA A 142 -9.32 -5.40 -7.87
C ALA A 142 -8.97 -5.48 -9.36
N ALA A 143 -8.58 -4.37 -10.00
CA ALA A 143 -8.26 -4.33 -11.43
C ALA A 143 -7.02 -5.17 -11.77
N ASP A 144 -7.01 -5.77 -12.98
CA ASP A 144 -5.80 -6.45 -13.48
C ASP A 144 -4.85 -5.42 -14.09
N SER A 145 -3.98 -4.87 -13.24
CA SER A 145 -2.98 -3.86 -13.63
C SER A 145 -1.58 -4.49 -13.70
N PRO A 146 -0.74 -4.07 -14.65
CA PRO A 146 0.68 -4.43 -14.67
C PRO A 146 1.49 -3.69 -13.60
N ALA A 147 0.95 -2.58 -13.05
CA ALA A 147 1.59 -1.81 -12.00
C ALA A 147 1.31 -2.43 -10.62
N ASP A 148 2.28 -2.31 -9.71
CA ASP A 148 2.17 -2.79 -8.34
C ASP A 148 1.17 -1.93 -7.54
N ASP A 149 0.26 -2.58 -6.82
CA ASP A 149 -0.81 -1.93 -6.05
C ASP A 149 -0.25 -0.96 -5.00
N ASN A 150 0.93 -1.26 -4.44
CA ASN A 150 1.62 -0.41 -3.47
C ASN A 150 2.02 0.96 -4.02
N LEU A 151 2.15 1.09 -5.33
CA LEU A 151 2.39 2.36 -5.99
C LEU A 151 1.12 2.93 -6.61
N LEU A 152 0.30 2.07 -7.21
CA LEU A 152 -0.88 2.48 -7.97
C LEU A 152 -1.95 3.12 -7.07
N ILE A 153 -2.23 2.53 -5.91
CA ILE A 153 -3.23 3.04 -4.95
C ILE A 153 -2.88 4.44 -4.46
N PRO A 154 -1.66 4.73 -3.93
CA PRO A 154 -1.28 6.08 -3.53
C PRO A 154 -1.34 7.12 -4.65
N LEU A 155 -0.87 6.77 -5.86
CA LEU A 155 -0.90 7.68 -7.00
C LEU A 155 -2.35 7.99 -7.41
N THR A 156 -3.22 6.98 -7.46
CA THR A 156 -4.64 7.18 -7.75
C THR A 156 -5.30 8.06 -6.69
N ALA A 157 -4.99 7.87 -5.42
CA ALA A 157 -5.51 8.71 -4.34
C ALA A 157 -5.12 10.19 -4.50
N ILE A 158 -3.87 10.47 -4.90
CA ILE A 158 -3.41 11.84 -5.19
C ILE A 158 -4.23 12.45 -6.34
N ILE A 159 -4.42 11.69 -7.42
CA ILE A 159 -5.19 12.13 -8.58
C ILE A 159 -6.64 12.42 -8.20
N LEU A 160 -7.31 11.49 -7.51
CA LEU A 160 -8.69 11.66 -7.05
C LEU A 160 -8.84 12.92 -6.20
N LYS A 161 -7.90 13.15 -5.29
CA LYS A 161 -7.91 14.35 -4.44
C LYS A 161 -7.68 15.64 -5.23
N GLY A 162 -6.88 15.59 -6.28
CA GLY A 162 -6.71 16.71 -7.23
C GLY A 162 -7.98 17.07 -7.98
N PHE A 163 -8.87 16.12 -8.21
CA PHE A 163 -10.20 16.34 -8.82
C PHE A 163 -11.30 16.71 -7.83
N GLY A 164 -10.98 16.86 -6.54
CA GLY A 164 -11.92 17.34 -5.52
C GLY A 164 -12.75 16.23 -4.85
N VAL A 165 -12.36 14.98 -5.02
CA VAL A 165 -12.99 13.82 -4.36
C VAL A 165 -12.52 13.66 -2.93
#